data_09c11b6898addd02e90e7555a147fca4
#
_entry.id   09c11b6898addd02e90e7555a147fca4
#
_cell.length_a   1.000
_cell.length_b   1.000
_cell.length_c   1.000
_cell.angle_alpha   90.00
_cell.angle_beta   90.00
_cell.angle_gamma   90.00
#
_symmetry.space_group_name_H-M   'P 1'
#
loop_
_entity.id
_entity.type
_entity.pdbx_description
1 polymer ?
#
loop_
_entity_poly.entity_id
_entity_poly.type
_entity_poly.pdbx_seq_one_letter_code
_entity_poly.pdbx_strand_id
1 'polypeptide(L)'
;SYTEEYDKFRFGGYGQMAASYKDYDFNRFKHSSGSPKRNRGEISIPRFVLAFDYKFSPKWILGSEIEFEYGGTGVAREIEWFEENGQYETEIEKGGEVALEQFHITRLINKYINVRFGHMILPVGLTNTHHEPINFFGVYRPEGETTILPSTWHETGVAIFGEVGKFDYEFQVVNGLDPQGFRSEDWISNGKQGAFEISNFTSPAFVGRINYNGVKGLRVGVSAYYNKTAKNGTKPDRNNEYDFPVTIFTADMQYKSPKNNLIVRANAVYGQ
;
A
#
# COMPACT_ATOMS: atom_id res chain seq x y z
N SER A 1 18.32 8.95 15.76
CA SER A 1 19.27 8.63 16.84
C SER A 1 18.49 8.48 18.14
N TYR A 2 18.45 7.28 18.67
CA TYR A 2 17.84 7.05 19.98
C TYR A 2 18.85 7.44 21.05
N THR A 3 18.59 8.58 21.72
CA THR A 3 19.34 9.01 22.90
C THR A 3 19.03 8.09 24.08
N GLU A 4 19.85 8.09 25.12
CA GLU A 4 19.64 7.31 26.35
C GLU A 4 18.33 7.67 27.06
N GLU A 5 17.88 8.92 26.96
CA GLU A 5 16.51 9.34 27.26
C GLU A 5 15.63 9.17 26.03
N TYR A 6 14.83 8.13 25.99
CA TYR A 6 13.87 7.89 24.91
C TYR A 6 12.43 8.00 25.39
N ASP A 7 11.60 8.67 24.62
CA ASP A 7 10.17 8.63 24.83
C ASP A 7 9.66 7.22 24.58
N LYS A 8 9.01 6.63 25.57
CA LYS A 8 8.44 5.30 25.44
C LYS A 8 7.28 5.24 24.47
N PHE A 9 6.56 6.31 24.33
CA PHE A 9 5.37 6.41 23.52
C PHE A 9 5.48 7.56 22.52
N ARG A 10 5.20 7.30 21.28
CA ARG A 10 5.04 8.28 20.22
C ARG A 10 3.64 8.14 19.63
N PHE A 11 2.92 9.23 19.59
CA PHE A 11 1.64 9.34 18.92
C PHE A 11 1.75 10.37 17.80
N GLY A 12 1.14 10.06 16.66
CA GLY A 12 1.11 10.93 15.50
C GLY A 12 -0.05 10.56 14.61
N GLY A 13 -0.11 11.23 13.49
CA GLY A 13 -1.13 10.97 12.49
C GLY A 13 -1.23 12.12 11.51
N TYR A 14 -2.08 11.95 10.53
CA TYR A 14 -2.39 12.94 9.53
C TYR A 14 -3.82 12.77 9.02
N GLY A 15 -4.32 13.76 8.29
CA GLY A 15 -5.60 13.67 7.62
C GLY A 15 -5.55 14.38 6.28
N GLN A 16 -6.47 14.04 5.41
CA GLN A 16 -6.62 14.63 4.10
C GLN A 16 -8.06 15.10 3.90
N MET A 17 -8.22 16.34 3.48
CA MET A 17 -9.46 16.88 2.94
C MET A 17 -9.22 17.24 1.49
N ALA A 18 -10.13 16.87 0.60
CA ALA A 18 -10.05 17.16 -0.81
C ALA A 18 -11.31 17.85 -1.29
N ALA A 19 -11.14 18.89 -2.11
CA ALA A 19 -12.22 19.51 -2.86
C ALA A 19 -11.83 19.54 -4.34
N SER A 20 -12.71 19.15 -5.21
CA SER A 20 -12.48 19.14 -6.65
C SER A 20 -13.72 19.55 -7.41
N TYR A 21 -13.50 20.16 -8.55
CA TYR A 21 -14.55 20.35 -9.56
C TYR A 21 -14.16 19.54 -10.80
N LYS A 22 -15.02 18.62 -11.18
CA LYS A 22 -14.78 17.71 -12.30
C LYS A 22 -15.63 18.15 -13.49
N ASP A 23 -14.98 18.44 -14.60
CA ASP A 23 -15.61 18.72 -15.89
C ASP A 23 -15.59 17.42 -16.70
N TYR A 24 -16.67 16.65 -16.56
CA TYR A 24 -16.85 15.44 -17.35
C TYR A 24 -17.33 15.78 -18.74
N ASP A 25 -16.51 15.48 -19.72
CA ASP A 25 -16.92 15.51 -21.12
C ASP A 25 -17.76 14.28 -21.49
N PHE A 26 -18.21 14.19 -22.71
CA PHE A 26 -19.02 13.07 -23.19
C PHE A 26 -18.29 11.73 -23.01
N ASN A 27 -18.99 10.75 -22.44
CA ASN A 27 -18.52 9.38 -22.51
C ASN A 27 -18.76 8.85 -23.94
N ARG A 28 -17.73 8.93 -24.78
CA ARG A 28 -17.78 8.52 -26.20
C ARG A 28 -18.14 7.04 -26.39
N PHE A 29 -18.13 6.21 -25.38
CA PHE A 29 -18.49 4.79 -25.44
C PHE A 29 -19.95 4.53 -25.07
N LYS A 30 -20.58 5.43 -24.33
CA LYS A 30 -21.94 5.24 -23.80
C LYS A 30 -22.95 6.25 -24.34
N HIS A 31 -22.50 7.38 -24.87
CA HIS A 31 -23.38 8.46 -25.31
C HIS A 31 -22.98 8.97 -26.69
N SER A 32 -23.99 9.21 -27.52
CA SER A 32 -23.82 9.87 -28.78
C SER A 32 -23.45 11.35 -28.58
N SER A 33 -22.93 11.97 -29.64
CA SER A 33 -22.70 13.42 -29.69
C SER A 33 -23.97 14.18 -29.32
N GLY A 34 -23.85 15.18 -28.45
CA GLY A 34 -24.99 15.96 -27.97
C GLY A 34 -25.50 15.58 -26.56
N SER A 35 -24.93 14.55 -25.91
CA SER A 35 -25.26 14.28 -24.52
C SER A 35 -24.78 15.42 -23.61
N PRO A 36 -25.52 15.76 -22.54
CA PRO A 36 -25.14 16.83 -21.64
C PRO A 36 -23.87 16.48 -20.85
N LYS A 37 -23.03 17.47 -20.62
CA LYS A 37 -21.90 17.36 -19.70
C LYS A 37 -22.43 17.17 -18.28
N ARG A 38 -21.75 16.32 -17.51
CA ARG A 38 -22.09 16.05 -16.12
C ARG A 38 -21.01 16.56 -15.18
N ASN A 39 -20.86 17.87 -15.17
CA ASN A 39 -19.89 18.52 -14.30
C ASN A 39 -20.40 18.52 -12.86
N ARG A 40 -19.48 18.31 -11.90
CA ARG A 40 -19.84 18.35 -10.47
C ARG A 40 -18.71 18.80 -9.58
N GLY A 41 -19.05 19.48 -8.50
CA GLY A 41 -18.17 19.72 -7.37
C GLY A 41 -18.24 18.56 -6.38
N GLU A 42 -17.11 18.18 -5.83
CA GLU A 42 -16.98 17.12 -4.84
C GLU A 42 -16.14 17.60 -3.66
N ILE A 43 -16.54 17.23 -2.45
CA ILE A 43 -15.76 17.40 -1.23
C ILE A 43 -15.68 16.04 -0.55
N SER A 44 -14.50 15.67 -0.09
CA SER A 44 -14.28 14.40 0.59
C SER A 44 -13.25 14.53 1.70
N ILE A 45 -13.27 13.61 2.64
CA ILE A 45 -12.22 13.33 3.61
C ILE A 45 -11.67 11.95 3.27
N PRO A 46 -10.71 11.84 2.33
CA PRO A 46 -10.23 10.56 1.85
C PRO A 46 -9.64 9.70 2.94
N ARG A 47 -8.96 10.33 3.94
CA ARG A 47 -8.33 9.58 5.02
C ARG A 47 -8.12 10.40 6.28
N PHE A 48 -8.15 9.69 7.40
CA PHE A 48 -7.66 10.13 8.69
C PHE A 48 -6.86 8.98 9.30
N VAL A 49 -5.59 9.21 9.59
CA VAL A 49 -4.64 8.19 10.00
C VAL A 49 -4.13 8.49 11.40
N LEU A 50 -4.13 7.48 12.24
CA LEU A 50 -3.54 7.51 13.57
C LEU A 50 -2.37 6.52 13.62
N ALA A 51 -1.21 7.02 14.00
CA ALA A 51 -0.01 6.22 14.18
C ALA A 51 0.48 6.29 15.62
N PHE A 52 0.87 5.15 16.17
CA PHE A 52 1.52 5.12 17.47
C PHE A 52 2.64 4.08 17.53
N ASP A 53 3.70 4.44 18.21
CA ASP A 53 4.78 3.53 18.54
C ASP A 53 4.89 3.42 20.05
N TYR A 54 5.23 2.21 20.53
CA TYR A 54 5.57 1.98 21.93
C TYR A 54 6.89 1.24 22.04
N LYS A 55 7.82 1.79 22.80
CA LYS A 55 9.12 1.18 23.08
C LYS A 55 9.06 0.40 24.39
N PHE A 56 9.00 -0.91 24.30
CA PHE A 56 9.19 -1.79 25.46
C PHE A 56 10.59 -1.64 26.06
N SER A 57 11.57 -1.38 25.20
CA SER A 57 12.95 -1.07 25.53
C SER A 57 13.59 -0.28 24.38
N PRO A 58 14.83 0.26 24.52
CA PRO A 58 15.54 0.92 23.42
C PRO A 58 15.67 0.08 22.14
N LYS A 59 15.52 -1.25 22.26
CA LYS A 59 15.70 -2.20 21.15
C LYS A 59 14.42 -2.89 20.70
N TRP A 60 13.32 -2.80 21.44
CA TRP A 60 12.05 -3.41 21.09
C TRP A 60 10.97 -2.35 20.94
N ILE A 61 10.39 -2.26 19.76
CA ILE A 61 9.44 -1.22 19.37
C ILE A 61 8.21 -1.89 18.76
N LEU A 62 7.06 -1.58 19.31
CA LEU A 62 5.77 -1.81 18.66
C LEU A 62 5.48 -0.60 17.76
N GLY A 63 5.14 -0.83 16.50
CA GLY A 63 4.61 0.18 15.58
C GLY A 63 3.20 -0.20 15.17
N SER A 64 2.32 0.79 15.07
CA SER A 64 0.94 0.61 14.62
C SER A 64 0.44 1.84 13.88
N GLU A 65 -0.34 1.61 12.82
CA GLU A 65 -0.99 2.63 12.01
C GLU A 65 -2.38 2.17 11.61
N ILE A 66 -3.37 3.02 11.91
CA ILE A 66 -4.79 2.76 11.64
C ILE A 66 -5.29 3.87 10.73
N GLU A 67 -5.80 3.52 9.56
CA GLU A 67 -6.41 4.42 8.61
C GLU A 67 -7.94 4.33 8.70
N PHE A 68 -8.58 5.48 8.70
CA PHE A 68 -10.01 5.65 8.52
C PHE A 68 -10.21 6.27 7.14
N GLU A 69 -10.63 5.48 6.17
CA GLU A 69 -10.98 5.97 4.85
C GLU A 69 -12.42 6.49 4.83
N TYR A 70 -12.66 7.63 4.19
CA TYR A 70 -13.97 8.25 3.98
C TYR A 70 -14.90 8.26 5.20
N GLY A 71 -14.32 8.47 6.39
CA GLY A 71 -15.08 8.54 7.65
C GLY A 71 -15.19 7.22 8.41
N GLY A 72 -14.54 6.18 7.97
CA GLY A 72 -14.53 4.88 8.67
C GLY A 72 -15.67 3.96 8.27
N THR A 73 -16.14 3.14 9.19
CA THR A 73 -17.18 2.14 8.94
C THR A 73 -18.49 2.79 8.51
N GLY A 74 -18.68 2.91 7.20
CA GLY A 74 -19.94 3.33 6.59
C GLY A 74 -20.87 2.15 6.30
N VAL A 75 -22.03 2.48 5.77
CA VAL A 75 -22.97 1.45 5.28
C VAL A 75 -22.48 1.04 3.89
N ALA A 76 -22.08 -0.21 3.77
CA ALA A 76 -21.75 -0.80 2.48
C ALA A 76 -23.03 -1.27 1.76
N ARG A 77 -23.03 -1.23 0.44
CA ARG A 77 -24.04 -1.94 -0.36
C ARG A 77 -23.35 -3.04 -1.12
N GLU A 78 -23.42 -4.24 -0.61
CA GLU A 78 -23.06 -5.45 -1.31
C GLU A 78 -24.28 -5.98 -2.07
N ILE A 79 -24.11 -6.32 -3.33
CA ILE A 79 -25.14 -7.03 -4.10
C ILE A 79 -24.63 -8.46 -4.25
N GLU A 80 -25.05 -9.33 -3.37
CA GLU A 80 -24.83 -10.75 -3.53
C GLU A 80 -25.79 -11.30 -4.57
N TRP A 81 -25.27 -11.72 -5.70
CA TRP A 81 -26.07 -12.24 -6.82
C TRP A 81 -26.47 -13.70 -6.67
N PHE A 82 -25.88 -14.42 -5.69
CA PHE A 82 -26.09 -15.85 -5.50
C PHE A 82 -26.12 -16.22 -4.02
N GLU A 83 -27.25 -16.01 -3.36
CA GLU A 83 -27.52 -16.72 -2.11
C GLU A 83 -28.18 -18.08 -2.36
N GLU A 84 -27.92 -19.03 -1.43
CA GLU A 84 -28.61 -20.32 -1.36
C GLU A 84 -30.10 -20.06 -1.18
N ASN A 85 -30.89 -20.11 -2.15
CA ASN A 85 -32.35 -20.01 -2.25
C ASN A 85 -32.86 -18.91 -3.21
N GLY A 86 -32.01 -18.26 -3.99
CA GLY A 86 -32.46 -17.28 -4.98
C GLY A 86 -33.02 -15.99 -4.39
N GLN A 87 -32.66 -15.65 -3.17
CA GLN A 87 -32.94 -14.36 -2.57
C GLN A 87 -31.74 -13.41 -2.89
N TYR A 88 -32.08 -12.22 -3.37
CA TYR A 88 -31.10 -11.15 -3.59
C TYR A 88 -31.02 -10.33 -2.32
N GLU A 89 -29.93 -10.43 -1.58
CA GLU A 89 -29.65 -9.50 -0.52
C GLU A 89 -28.90 -8.29 -1.08
N THR A 90 -29.39 -7.11 -0.74
CA THR A 90 -28.77 -5.86 -1.16
C THR A 90 -28.29 -5.15 0.08
N GLU A 91 -27.02 -5.29 0.43
CA GLU A 91 -26.34 -4.43 1.38
C GLU A 91 -25.80 -3.17 0.67
N ILE A 92 -26.05 -2.00 1.24
CA ILE A 92 -25.56 -0.75 0.64
C ILE A 92 -24.34 -0.29 1.41
N GLU A 93 -23.16 -0.56 0.87
CA GLU A 93 -21.94 0.08 1.32
C GLU A 93 -21.81 1.47 0.73
N LYS A 94 -22.08 2.47 1.56
CA LYS A 94 -21.67 3.85 1.29
C LYS A 94 -20.83 4.29 2.45
N GLY A 95 -19.53 4.36 2.27
CA GLY A 95 -18.68 4.87 3.31
C GLY A 95 -17.26 4.38 3.19
N GLY A 96 -16.53 4.59 4.21
CA GLY A 96 -15.14 4.29 4.28
C GLY A 96 -14.87 2.92 4.88
N GLU A 97 -13.60 2.66 5.00
CA GLU A 97 -13.02 1.49 5.63
C GLU A 97 -12.23 1.91 6.88
N VAL A 98 -12.13 1.03 7.86
CA VAL A 98 -11.13 1.13 8.92
C VAL A 98 -10.11 0.04 8.68
N ALA A 99 -8.91 0.42 8.28
CA ALA A 99 -7.84 -0.50 7.95
C ALA A 99 -6.70 -0.40 8.97
N LEU A 100 -6.18 -1.55 9.38
CA LEU A 100 -4.92 -1.64 10.11
C LEU A 100 -3.80 -1.70 9.07
N GLU A 101 -3.18 -0.56 8.74
CA GLU A 101 -2.15 -0.50 7.72
C GLU A 101 -0.82 -1.08 8.20
N GLN A 102 -0.50 -0.86 9.47
CA GLN A 102 0.70 -1.41 10.07
C GLN A 102 0.43 -1.87 11.50
N PHE A 103 0.97 -3.05 11.84
CA PHE A 103 1.00 -3.56 13.20
C PHE A 103 2.17 -4.54 13.33
N HIS A 104 3.26 -4.09 13.89
CA HIS A 104 4.49 -4.88 13.91
C HIS A 104 5.34 -4.64 15.16
N ILE A 105 6.18 -5.61 15.46
CA ILE A 105 7.23 -5.50 16.47
C ILE A 105 8.58 -5.49 15.76
N THR A 106 9.40 -4.49 16.07
CA THR A 106 10.75 -4.33 15.56
C THR A 106 11.77 -4.59 16.64
N ARG A 107 12.77 -5.45 16.33
CA ARG A 107 13.97 -5.67 17.13
C ARG A 107 15.14 -4.95 16.51
N LEU A 108 15.64 -3.91 17.15
CA LEU A 108 16.88 -3.23 16.78
C LEU A 108 18.06 -4.01 17.34
N ILE A 109 18.91 -4.54 16.48
CA ILE A 109 20.11 -5.30 16.83
C ILE A 109 21.32 -4.41 16.74
N ASN A 110 21.57 -3.87 15.54
CA ASN A 110 22.67 -2.95 15.26
C ASN A 110 22.36 -2.12 13.99
N LYS A 111 23.28 -1.27 13.55
CA LYS A 111 23.11 -0.46 12.35
C LYS A 111 22.91 -1.30 11.09
N TYR A 112 23.56 -2.46 11.03
CA TYR A 112 23.63 -3.25 9.80
C TYR A 112 22.44 -4.19 9.65
N ILE A 113 21.89 -4.69 10.75
CA ILE A 113 20.83 -5.69 10.72
C ILE A 113 19.83 -5.45 11.85
N ASN A 114 18.56 -5.39 11.50
CA ASN A 114 17.42 -5.31 12.38
C ASN A 114 16.32 -6.24 11.83
N VAL A 115 15.39 -6.61 12.68
CA VAL A 115 14.31 -7.54 12.31
C VAL A 115 12.96 -6.94 12.69
N ARG A 116 11.97 -7.11 11.82
CA ARG A 116 10.58 -6.71 12.05
C ARG A 116 9.65 -7.89 11.80
N PHE A 117 8.63 -8.04 12.63
CA PHE A 117 7.61 -9.08 12.53
C PHE A 117 6.24 -8.44 12.60
N GLY A 118 5.32 -8.87 11.78
CA GLY A 118 3.93 -8.44 11.79
C GLY A 118 3.45 -7.91 10.44
N HIS A 119 2.47 -7.02 10.50
CA HIS A 119 1.87 -6.39 9.32
C HIS A 119 2.61 -5.11 8.98
N MET A 120 3.07 -4.99 7.75
CA MET A 120 3.97 -3.92 7.32
C MET A 120 3.80 -3.56 5.86
N ILE A 121 4.19 -2.33 5.51
CA ILE A 121 4.22 -1.86 4.12
C ILE A 121 5.28 -2.63 3.33
N LEU A 122 4.95 -3.04 2.10
CA LEU A 122 5.90 -3.63 1.18
C LEU A 122 6.76 -2.54 0.53
N PRO A 123 8.08 -2.70 0.50
CA PRO A 123 8.98 -1.71 -0.07
C PRO A 123 9.05 -1.81 -1.62
N VAL A 124 7.92 -1.87 -2.30
CA VAL A 124 7.78 -1.96 -3.75
C VAL A 124 7.36 -0.62 -4.32
N GLY A 125 8.13 -0.07 -5.24
CA GLY A 125 7.83 1.21 -5.90
C GLY A 125 8.05 2.45 -5.03
N LEU A 126 7.87 3.60 -5.64
CA LEU A 126 8.03 4.90 -4.97
C LEU A 126 6.76 5.31 -4.22
N THR A 127 5.60 5.14 -4.86
CA THR A 127 4.32 5.59 -4.31
C THR A 127 3.92 4.79 -3.08
N ASN A 128 4.14 3.48 -3.09
CA ASN A 128 3.83 2.63 -1.95
C ASN A 128 4.72 2.93 -0.74
N THR A 129 6.01 3.17 -0.97
CA THR A 129 6.96 3.52 0.11
C THR A 129 6.81 4.94 0.64
N HIS A 130 6.05 5.78 -0.04
CA HIS A 130 5.76 7.18 0.31
C HIS A 130 4.27 7.46 0.11
N HIS A 131 3.42 6.63 0.72
CA HIS A 131 1.97 6.61 0.49
C HIS A 131 1.21 7.76 1.16
N GLU A 132 1.86 8.50 2.06
CA GLU A 132 1.21 9.62 2.75
C GLU A 132 0.97 10.80 1.81
N PRO A 133 -0.17 11.50 1.92
CA PRO A 133 -0.55 12.61 1.03
C PRO A 133 0.46 13.75 0.97
N ILE A 134 1.22 13.97 2.04
CA ILE A 134 2.28 15.00 2.09
C ILE A 134 3.38 14.76 1.04
N ASN A 135 3.48 13.54 0.55
CA ASN A 135 4.43 13.15 -0.48
C ASN A 135 3.89 13.31 -1.91
N PHE A 136 2.61 13.62 -2.09
CA PHE A 136 2.02 13.79 -3.42
C PHE A 136 2.34 15.16 -3.99
N PHE A 137 2.44 15.27 -5.31
CA PHE A 137 2.51 16.56 -6.01
C PHE A 137 1.12 17.15 -6.25
N GLY A 138 0.10 16.32 -6.29
CA GLY A 138 -1.29 16.70 -6.47
C GLY A 138 -2.12 16.42 -5.22
N VAL A 139 -3.41 16.65 -5.32
CA VAL A 139 -4.39 16.36 -4.25
C VAL A 139 -4.58 14.85 -4.09
N TYR A 140 -4.44 14.10 -5.17
CA TYR A 140 -4.66 12.66 -5.20
C TYR A 140 -3.35 11.89 -5.38
N ARG A 141 -3.38 10.60 -5.02
CA ARG A 141 -2.29 9.67 -5.22
C ARG A 141 -1.94 9.58 -6.71
N PRO A 142 -0.63 9.51 -7.08
CA PRO A 142 -0.23 9.30 -8.47
C PRO A 142 -0.79 7.98 -9.02
N GLU A 143 -1.48 8.04 -10.16
CA GLU A 143 -2.19 6.89 -10.73
C GLU A 143 -1.28 5.82 -11.35
N GLY A 144 -0.12 6.22 -11.89
CA GLY A 144 0.69 5.31 -12.72
C GLY A 144 1.09 4.01 -12.03
N GLU A 145 1.50 4.07 -10.75
CA GLU A 145 1.86 2.87 -9.98
C GLU A 145 0.62 2.17 -9.41
N THR A 146 -0.34 2.95 -8.91
CA THR A 146 -1.51 2.42 -8.19
C THR A 146 -2.60 1.85 -9.09
N THR A 147 -2.52 2.05 -10.40
CA THR A 147 -3.44 1.44 -11.36
C THR A 147 -3.22 -0.06 -11.50
N ILE A 148 -1.97 -0.52 -11.42
CA ILE A 148 -1.60 -1.92 -11.67
C ILE A 148 -1.06 -2.65 -10.44
N LEU A 149 -0.61 -1.93 -9.41
CA LEU A 149 -0.16 -2.48 -8.15
C LEU A 149 -1.17 -2.18 -7.04
N PRO A 150 -1.25 -3.02 -5.99
CA PRO A 150 -2.07 -2.72 -4.83
C PRO A 150 -1.74 -1.35 -4.23
N SER A 151 -2.78 -0.58 -3.94
CA SER A 151 -2.66 0.72 -3.28
C SER A 151 -2.44 0.53 -1.80
N THR A 152 -1.50 1.31 -1.21
CA THR A 152 -1.04 1.12 0.17
C THR A 152 -0.83 -0.38 0.44
N TRP A 153 0.11 -0.96 -0.31
CA TRP A 153 0.35 -2.39 -0.27
C TRP A 153 1.08 -2.79 0.99
N HIS A 154 0.41 -3.47 1.86
CA HIS A 154 0.91 -3.98 3.13
C HIS A 154 0.52 -5.45 3.29
N GLU A 155 1.39 -6.24 3.92
CA GLU A 155 1.20 -7.68 4.13
C GLU A 155 1.83 -8.11 5.46
N THR A 156 1.51 -9.32 5.90
CA THR A 156 2.00 -9.86 7.16
C THR A 156 3.19 -10.79 6.95
N GLY A 157 4.23 -10.63 7.74
CA GLY A 157 5.41 -11.49 7.65
C GLY A 157 6.60 -11.02 8.48
N VAL A 158 7.79 -11.20 7.92
CA VAL A 158 9.07 -10.89 8.55
C VAL A 158 9.91 -10.04 7.62
N ALA A 159 10.57 -9.04 8.17
CA ALA A 159 11.54 -8.21 7.45
C ALA A 159 12.90 -8.22 8.14
N ILE A 160 13.96 -8.16 7.33
CA ILE A 160 15.33 -7.85 7.76
C ILE A 160 15.73 -6.57 7.06
N PHE A 161 16.24 -5.61 7.79
CA PHE A 161 16.64 -4.32 7.24
C PHE A 161 17.86 -3.73 7.96
N GLY A 162 18.53 -2.81 7.29
CA GLY A 162 19.70 -2.16 7.85
C GLY A 162 20.36 -1.18 6.89
N GLU A 163 21.52 -0.65 7.30
CA GLU A 163 22.32 0.30 6.54
C GLU A 163 23.76 -0.19 6.39
N VAL A 164 24.29 -0.10 5.17
CA VAL A 164 25.69 -0.41 4.86
C VAL A 164 26.29 0.73 4.04
N GLY A 165 27.14 1.51 4.66
CA GLY A 165 27.76 2.67 4.01
C GLY A 165 26.73 3.72 3.63
N LYS A 166 26.52 3.90 2.34
CA LYS A 166 25.56 4.85 1.74
C LYS A 166 24.29 4.17 1.25
N PHE A 167 24.12 2.89 1.54
CA PHE A 167 22.98 2.09 1.14
C PHE A 167 22.15 1.73 2.36
N ASP A 168 20.84 1.78 2.24
CA ASP A 168 19.90 1.08 3.09
C ASP A 168 19.22 -0.05 2.32
N TYR A 169 18.81 -1.08 3.03
CA TYR A 169 18.15 -2.23 2.44
C TYR A 169 17.04 -2.77 3.33
N GLU A 170 16.07 -3.38 2.70
CA GLU A 170 15.01 -4.15 3.36
C GLU A 170 14.67 -5.38 2.54
N PHE A 171 14.62 -6.57 3.17
CA PHE A 171 14.13 -7.81 2.61
C PHE A 171 13.00 -8.34 3.46
N GLN A 172 11.92 -8.75 2.80
CA GLN A 172 10.72 -9.26 3.46
C GLN A 172 10.36 -10.65 2.91
N VAL A 173 9.81 -11.49 3.80
CA VAL A 173 9.04 -12.68 3.46
C VAL A 173 7.66 -12.48 4.06
N VAL A 174 6.65 -12.37 3.21
CA VAL A 174 5.28 -12.01 3.59
C VAL A 174 4.27 -12.95 2.95
N ASN A 175 3.02 -12.89 3.37
CA ASN A 175 1.96 -13.58 2.64
C ASN A 175 1.89 -13.04 1.20
N GLY A 176 1.61 -13.95 0.27
CA GLY A 176 1.57 -13.61 -1.15
C GLY A 176 0.21 -13.13 -1.61
N LEU A 177 0.13 -12.70 -2.86
CA LEU A 177 -1.12 -12.26 -3.49
C LEU A 177 -2.10 -13.42 -3.68
N ASP A 178 -3.39 -13.09 -3.58
CA ASP A 178 -4.50 -13.95 -3.99
C ASP A 178 -4.80 -13.71 -5.49
N PRO A 179 -4.66 -14.73 -6.35
CA PRO A 179 -4.88 -14.57 -7.78
C PRO A 179 -6.35 -14.33 -8.15
N GLN A 180 -7.29 -14.53 -7.24
CA GLN A 180 -8.71 -14.22 -7.49
C GLN A 180 -8.98 -12.73 -7.64
N GLY A 181 -8.10 -11.89 -7.10
CA GLY A 181 -8.13 -10.44 -7.31
C GLY A 181 -7.53 -9.97 -8.62
N PHE A 182 -6.95 -10.86 -9.45
CA PHE A 182 -6.29 -10.46 -10.69
C PHE A 182 -7.30 -10.21 -11.81
N ARG A 183 -7.09 -9.15 -12.57
CA ARG A 183 -7.97 -8.73 -13.67
C ARG A 183 -7.15 -8.21 -14.84
N SER A 184 -7.72 -8.28 -16.05
CA SER A 184 -7.09 -7.73 -17.25
C SER A 184 -7.00 -6.20 -17.26
N GLU A 185 -7.89 -5.54 -16.54
CA GLU A 185 -7.99 -4.08 -16.50
C GLU A 185 -6.96 -3.43 -15.56
N ASP A 186 -6.67 -4.10 -14.44
CA ASP A 186 -5.89 -3.53 -13.34
C ASP A 186 -4.83 -4.49 -12.78
N TRP A 187 -4.53 -5.54 -13.55
CA TRP A 187 -3.53 -6.56 -13.28
C TRP A 187 -3.66 -7.17 -11.89
N ILE A 188 -2.76 -6.86 -10.94
CA ILE A 188 -2.72 -7.42 -9.58
C ILE A 188 -3.24 -6.47 -8.51
N SER A 189 -3.78 -5.31 -8.88
CA SER A 189 -4.10 -4.23 -7.92
C SER A 189 -5.05 -4.67 -6.81
N ASN A 190 -5.96 -5.61 -7.10
CA ASN A 190 -6.91 -6.19 -6.14
C ASN A 190 -6.47 -7.54 -5.56
N GLY A 191 -5.20 -7.93 -5.74
CA GLY A 191 -4.68 -9.21 -5.26
C GLY A 191 -4.14 -9.21 -3.84
N LYS A 192 -4.06 -8.08 -3.15
CA LYS A 192 -3.61 -8.04 -1.75
C LYS A 192 -4.60 -8.78 -0.85
N GLN A 193 -4.06 -9.51 0.15
CA GLN A 193 -4.88 -10.19 1.15
C GLN A 193 -5.19 -9.21 2.30
N GLY A 194 -6.22 -8.38 2.13
CA GLY A 194 -6.57 -7.33 3.09
C GLY A 194 -7.40 -7.80 4.30
N ALA A 195 -7.91 -9.03 4.29
CA ALA A 195 -8.70 -9.57 5.40
C ALA A 195 -7.78 -10.13 6.48
N PHE A 196 -7.70 -9.46 7.64
CA PHE A 196 -6.88 -9.90 8.77
C PHE A 196 -7.41 -11.14 9.50
N GLU A 197 -8.62 -11.57 9.20
CA GLU A 197 -9.19 -12.76 9.80
C GLU A 197 -8.36 -13.99 9.46
N ILE A 198 -8.04 -14.19 8.19
CA ILE A 198 -7.13 -15.24 7.72
C ILE A 198 -6.38 -14.73 6.50
N SER A 199 -5.06 -14.61 6.59
CA SER A 199 -4.19 -14.42 5.43
C SER A 199 -3.52 -15.74 5.06
N ASN A 200 -3.63 -16.14 3.80
CA ASN A 200 -3.02 -17.39 3.33
C ASN A 200 -1.52 -17.20 3.13
N PHE A 201 -0.74 -18.01 3.83
CA PHE A 201 0.73 -18.04 3.76
C PHE A 201 1.27 -19.29 3.06
N THR A 202 0.45 -20.01 2.30
CA THR A 202 0.85 -21.26 1.65
C THR A 202 1.95 -21.04 0.61
N SER A 203 1.88 -19.94 -0.12
CA SER A 203 2.90 -19.50 -1.07
C SER A 203 3.37 -18.10 -0.71
N PRO A 204 4.42 -17.97 0.12
CA PRO A 204 4.92 -16.66 0.56
C PRO A 204 5.50 -15.87 -0.60
N ALA A 205 5.46 -14.55 -0.45
CA ALA A 205 6.14 -13.62 -1.34
C ALA A 205 7.51 -13.22 -0.78
N PHE A 206 8.44 -12.97 -1.69
CA PHE A 206 9.77 -12.47 -1.40
C PHE A 206 9.90 -11.06 -1.96
N VAL A 207 10.28 -10.12 -1.11
CA VAL A 207 10.40 -8.72 -1.46
C VAL A 207 11.77 -8.20 -1.06
N GLY A 208 12.39 -7.42 -1.93
CA GLY A 208 13.67 -6.80 -1.63
C GLY A 208 13.72 -5.37 -2.15
N ARG A 209 14.31 -4.47 -1.38
CA ARG A 209 14.60 -3.10 -1.77
C ARG A 209 15.99 -2.69 -1.33
N ILE A 210 16.66 -1.92 -2.17
CA ILE A 210 17.93 -1.27 -1.86
C ILE A 210 17.83 0.18 -2.31
N ASN A 211 18.22 1.11 -1.42
CA ASN A 211 18.32 2.53 -1.72
C ASN A 211 19.75 3.02 -1.59
N TYR A 212 20.14 3.93 -2.48
CA TYR A 212 21.37 4.68 -2.41
C TYR A 212 21.10 6.11 -1.96
N ASN A 213 21.80 6.55 -0.91
CA ASN A 213 21.66 7.87 -0.28
C ASN A 213 22.99 8.63 -0.22
N GLY A 214 23.94 8.29 -1.10
CA GLY A 214 25.31 8.82 -1.04
C GLY A 214 25.49 10.26 -1.51
N VAL A 215 24.48 10.85 -2.15
CA VAL A 215 24.50 12.23 -2.65
C VAL A 215 23.43 13.03 -1.91
N LYS A 216 23.83 14.19 -1.40
CA LYS A 216 22.90 15.06 -0.64
C LYS A 216 21.68 15.45 -1.48
N GLY A 217 20.51 15.16 -0.96
CA GLY A 217 19.22 15.45 -1.60
C GLY A 217 18.80 14.41 -2.65
N LEU A 218 19.64 13.44 -3.01
CA LEU A 218 19.33 12.39 -3.96
C LEU A 218 19.14 11.04 -3.25
N ARG A 219 18.03 10.37 -3.53
CA ARG A 219 17.78 8.98 -3.21
C ARG A 219 17.45 8.23 -4.50
N VAL A 220 18.10 7.11 -4.72
CA VAL A 220 17.79 6.19 -5.83
C VAL A 220 17.46 4.84 -5.23
N GLY A 221 16.32 4.26 -5.61
CA GLY A 221 15.86 2.98 -5.10
C GLY A 221 15.60 1.99 -6.22
N VAL A 222 15.83 0.72 -5.91
CA VAL A 222 15.40 -0.41 -6.73
C VAL A 222 14.72 -1.41 -5.84
N SER A 223 13.63 -2.04 -6.34
CA SER A 223 12.99 -3.13 -5.62
C SER A 223 12.59 -4.27 -6.55
N ALA A 224 12.44 -5.44 -5.95
CA ALA A 224 11.95 -6.64 -6.61
C ALA A 224 10.93 -7.34 -5.72
N TYR A 225 9.91 -7.93 -6.36
CA TYR A 225 8.89 -8.77 -5.74
C TYR A 225 8.75 -10.05 -6.54
N TYR A 226 8.60 -11.17 -5.83
CA TYR A 226 8.32 -12.47 -6.43
C TYR A 226 7.35 -13.27 -5.58
N ASN A 227 6.32 -13.83 -6.22
CA ASN A 227 5.35 -14.71 -5.57
C ASN A 227 4.76 -15.73 -6.55
N LYS A 228 4.59 -16.97 -6.11
CA LYS A 228 3.79 -17.99 -6.77
C LYS A 228 2.38 -17.97 -6.17
N THR A 229 1.36 -17.64 -6.96
CA THR A 229 0.06 -17.25 -6.42
C THR A 229 -0.98 -18.38 -6.36
N ALA A 230 -0.79 -19.47 -7.09
CA ALA A 230 -1.80 -20.51 -7.30
C ALA A 230 -2.43 -21.07 -6.02
N LYS A 231 -1.66 -21.16 -4.92
CA LYS A 231 -2.09 -21.75 -3.65
C LYS A 231 -2.53 -20.71 -2.61
N ASN A 232 -2.71 -19.47 -3.02
CA ASN A 232 -3.07 -18.37 -2.11
C ASN A 232 -4.55 -17.99 -2.17
N GLY A 233 -5.41 -18.83 -2.79
CA GLY A 233 -6.85 -18.62 -2.78
C GLY A 233 -7.41 -18.59 -1.36
N THR A 234 -8.47 -17.83 -1.15
CA THR A 234 -9.14 -17.63 0.16
C THR A 234 -9.55 -18.95 0.80
N LYS A 235 -9.92 -19.95 -0.01
CA LYS A 235 -10.24 -21.33 0.42
C LYS A 235 -9.46 -22.33 -0.43
N PRO A 236 -9.18 -23.56 0.08
CA PRO A 236 -8.44 -24.56 -0.68
C PRO A 236 -9.09 -24.93 -2.04
N ASP A 237 -10.40 -24.92 -2.12
CA ASP A 237 -11.17 -25.16 -3.35
C ASP A 237 -11.10 -23.99 -4.35
N ARG A 238 -10.61 -22.85 -3.91
CA ARG A 238 -10.35 -21.65 -4.71
C ARG A 238 -8.91 -21.54 -5.20
N ASN A 239 -8.05 -22.50 -4.86
CA ASN A 239 -6.71 -22.58 -5.42
C ASN A 239 -6.79 -22.85 -6.93
N ASN A 240 -5.89 -22.22 -7.68
CA ASN A 240 -5.79 -22.46 -9.11
C ASN A 240 -5.00 -23.75 -9.40
N GLU A 241 -5.37 -24.45 -10.45
CA GLU A 241 -4.66 -25.62 -10.94
C GLU A 241 -3.28 -25.26 -11.48
N TYR A 242 -3.18 -24.10 -12.13
CA TYR A 242 -1.95 -23.59 -12.72
C TYR A 242 -1.36 -22.48 -11.87
N ASP A 243 -0.04 -22.44 -11.78
CA ASP A 243 0.69 -21.39 -11.07
C ASP A 243 0.74 -20.10 -11.92
N PHE A 244 0.50 -18.98 -11.28
CA PHE A 244 0.65 -17.65 -11.89
C PHE A 244 1.74 -16.90 -11.12
N PRO A 245 3.02 -17.11 -11.50
CA PRO A 245 4.09 -16.38 -10.84
C PRO A 245 3.99 -14.89 -11.17
N VAL A 246 4.03 -14.07 -10.14
CA VAL A 246 4.12 -12.61 -10.27
C VAL A 246 5.55 -12.19 -9.97
N THR A 247 6.16 -11.48 -10.91
CA THR A 247 7.49 -10.88 -10.75
C THR A 247 7.40 -9.40 -11.05
N ILE A 248 7.90 -8.56 -10.14
CA ILE A 248 7.89 -7.11 -10.29
C ILE A 248 9.30 -6.58 -10.05
N PHE A 249 9.73 -5.66 -10.90
CA PHE A 249 10.93 -4.86 -10.70
C PHE A 249 10.56 -3.39 -10.75
N THR A 250 11.10 -2.61 -9.82
CA THR A 250 10.92 -1.16 -9.82
C THR A 250 12.27 -0.45 -9.72
N ALA A 251 12.32 0.73 -10.31
CA ALA A 251 13.41 1.66 -10.13
C ALA A 251 12.82 3.05 -9.89
N ASP A 252 13.30 3.75 -8.88
CA ASP A 252 12.81 5.07 -8.54
C ASP A 252 13.93 6.03 -8.14
N MET A 253 13.63 7.29 -8.28
CA MET A 253 14.53 8.38 -7.91
C MET A 253 13.74 9.51 -7.26
N GLN A 254 14.29 10.06 -6.21
CA GLN A 254 13.83 11.30 -5.61
C GLN A 254 15.01 12.24 -5.41
N TYR A 255 14.89 13.43 -5.96
CA TYR A 255 15.85 14.50 -5.74
C TYR A 255 15.17 15.72 -5.14
N LYS A 256 15.75 16.25 -4.07
CA LYS A 256 15.34 17.48 -3.41
C LYS A 256 16.53 18.41 -3.35
N SER A 257 16.43 19.55 -4.03
CA SER A 257 17.54 20.53 -4.06
C SER A 257 17.85 21.03 -2.64
N PRO A 258 19.11 21.39 -2.36
CA PRO A 258 19.53 21.90 -1.04
C PRO A 258 18.74 23.14 -0.57
N LYS A 259 18.23 23.94 -1.49
CA LYS A 259 17.42 25.14 -1.22
C LYS A 259 15.91 24.83 -1.14
N ASN A 260 15.50 23.58 -1.28
CA ASN A 260 14.10 23.12 -1.29
C ASN A 260 13.21 23.78 -2.36
N ASN A 261 13.81 24.37 -3.40
CA ASN A 261 13.08 25.04 -4.49
C ASN A 261 12.82 24.13 -5.70
N LEU A 262 13.34 22.90 -5.67
CA LEU A 262 13.12 21.91 -6.72
C LEU A 262 13.01 20.52 -6.08
N ILE A 263 11.94 19.82 -6.39
CA ILE A 263 11.73 18.40 -6.08
C ILE A 263 11.46 17.68 -7.40
N VAL A 264 12.23 16.64 -7.67
CA VAL A 264 12.03 15.77 -8.83
C VAL A 264 11.81 14.36 -8.33
N ARG A 265 10.82 13.68 -8.86
CA ARG A 265 10.55 12.27 -8.62
C ARG A 265 10.34 11.56 -9.95
N ALA A 266 10.88 10.36 -10.05
CA ALA A 266 10.67 9.49 -11.19
C ALA A 266 10.58 8.05 -10.67
N ASN A 267 9.73 7.24 -11.30
CA ASN A 267 9.66 5.81 -11.05
C ASN A 267 9.37 5.07 -12.35
N ALA A 268 9.82 3.83 -12.40
CA ALA A 268 9.52 2.87 -13.43
C ALA A 268 9.15 1.55 -12.78
N VAL A 269 8.13 0.89 -13.30
CA VAL A 269 7.65 -0.40 -12.83
C VAL A 269 7.56 -1.34 -14.04
N TYR A 270 8.12 -2.52 -13.89
CA TYR A 270 7.96 -3.63 -14.83
C TYR A 270 7.41 -4.82 -14.06
N GLY A 271 6.37 -5.45 -14.58
CA GLY A 271 5.75 -6.62 -13.98
C GLY A 271 5.35 -7.66 -15.02
N GLN A 272 5.42 -8.90 -14.62
CA GLN A 272 5.02 -10.07 -15.40
C GLN A 272 4.32 -11.07 -14.51
#